data_25d26ab6da727915fe2c3e470c2ddf20
#
_entry.id   25d26ab6da727915fe2c3e470c2ddf20
#
_cell.length_a   1.000
_cell.length_b   1.000
_cell.length_c   1.000
_cell.angle_alpha   90.00
_cell.angle_beta   90.00
_cell.angle_gamma   90.00
#
_symmetry.space_group_name_H-M   'P 1'
#
loop_
_entity.id
_entity.type
_entity.pdbx_description
1 polymer ?
#
loop_
_entity_poly.entity_id
_entity_poly.type
_entity_poly.pdbx_seq_one_letter_code
_entity_poly.pdbx_strand_id
1 'polypeptide(L)'
;MKQSYIIHEHHPRLLLFFAGWGADETPFKMYRPVASDFMVCYDYRTLDFDASGLEEYREINLIGWSMGVWAASQTVPQLSSPGTSGEGIHMANSIAINGTPYPIDQHMGIPTRHLPRDIGRTDRGFTAQIPPPHVRQRSSLQSFPGNHPPPSAGRVER
;
A
#
# COMPACT_ATOMS: atom_id res chain seq x y z
N MET A 1 6.48 -7.45 -9.83
CA MET A 1 7.43 -6.59 -9.11
C MET A 1 8.64 -7.38 -8.65
N LYS A 2 9.69 -6.71 -8.17
CA LYS A 2 10.81 -7.36 -7.49
C LYS A 2 10.61 -7.28 -5.99
N GLN A 3 11.02 -8.33 -5.30
CA GLN A 3 11.01 -8.45 -3.86
C GLN A 3 12.43 -8.81 -3.39
N SER A 4 12.97 -8.07 -2.45
CA SER A 4 14.32 -8.27 -1.94
C SER A 4 14.31 -8.22 -0.41
N TYR A 5 14.71 -9.29 0.22
CA TYR A 5 14.97 -9.29 1.65
C TYR A 5 16.29 -8.55 1.92
N ILE A 6 16.22 -7.50 2.69
CA ILE A 6 17.38 -6.79 3.25
C ILE A 6 17.85 -7.50 4.53
N ILE A 7 16.90 -8.00 5.31
CA ILE A 7 17.10 -8.81 6.50
C ILE A 7 16.15 -9.99 6.40
N HIS A 8 16.68 -11.20 6.56
CA HIS A 8 15.90 -12.43 6.59
C HIS A 8 16.52 -13.36 7.64
N GLU A 9 16.23 -13.08 8.88
CA GLU A 9 16.77 -13.78 10.05
C GLU A 9 15.71 -14.56 10.81
N HIS A 10 14.53 -14.75 10.17
CA HIS A 10 13.36 -15.44 10.71
C HIS A 10 12.83 -14.80 12.01
N HIS A 11 12.81 -13.48 12.05
CA HIS A 11 12.13 -12.76 13.10
C HIS A 11 10.62 -12.97 13.03
N PRO A 12 9.90 -12.88 14.16
CA PRO A 12 8.43 -13.03 14.14
C PRO A 12 7.68 -11.86 13.50
N ARG A 13 8.38 -10.78 13.17
CA ARG A 13 7.83 -9.58 12.53
C ARG A 13 8.49 -9.32 11.19
N LEU A 14 7.70 -8.84 10.26
CA LEU A 14 8.18 -8.36 8.95
C LEU A 14 7.88 -6.87 8.80
N LEU A 15 8.87 -6.10 8.39
CA LEU A 15 8.68 -4.78 7.77
C LEU A 15 8.61 -4.98 6.25
N LEU A 16 7.41 -4.80 5.70
CA LEU A 16 7.15 -4.91 4.26
C LEU A 16 7.08 -3.50 3.67
N PHE A 17 8.07 -3.13 2.86
CA PHE A 17 8.22 -1.78 2.33
C PHE A 17 8.05 -1.75 0.82
N PHE A 18 7.06 -1.02 0.34
CA PHE A 18 6.85 -0.73 -1.07
C PHE A 18 7.53 0.60 -1.41
N ALA A 19 8.60 0.54 -2.19
CA ALA A 19 9.45 1.68 -2.52
C ALA A 19 8.80 2.62 -3.55
N GLY A 20 9.34 3.82 -3.68
CA GLY A 20 8.93 4.78 -4.70
C GLY A 20 9.38 4.39 -6.11
N TRP A 21 8.88 5.11 -7.11
CA TRP A 21 9.28 4.91 -8.49
C TRP A 21 10.77 5.17 -8.68
N GLY A 22 11.44 4.30 -9.45
CA GLY A 22 12.86 4.41 -9.74
C GLY A 22 13.78 4.02 -8.58
N ALA A 23 13.23 3.62 -7.43
CA ALA A 23 14.02 3.08 -6.34
C ALA A 23 14.32 1.59 -6.57
N ASP A 24 15.41 1.13 -5.97
CA ASP A 24 15.78 -0.27 -5.81
C ASP A 24 16.07 -0.58 -4.34
N GLU A 25 16.59 -1.75 -4.04
CA GLU A 25 16.91 -2.13 -2.67
C GLU A 25 18.16 -1.43 -2.09
N THR A 26 18.98 -0.79 -2.93
CA THR A 26 20.29 -0.25 -2.52
C THR A 26 20.24 0.78 -1.39
N PRO A 27 19.36 1.79 -1.43
CA PRO A 27 19.28 2.79 -0.36
C PRO A 27 18.85 2.18 0.99
N PHE A 28 18.19 1.03 0.95
CA PHE A 28 17.61 0.40 2.14
C PHE A 28 18.55 -0.57 2.85
N LYS A 29 19.67 -0.93 2.22
CA LYS A 29 20.65 -1.89 2.78
C LYS A 29 21.29 -1.45 4.09
N MET A 30 21.23 -0.17 4.41
CA MET A 30 21.78 0.37 5.67
C MET A 30 20.79 0.30 6.84
N TYR A 31 19.50 0.10 6.60
CA TYR A 31 18.50 0.09 7.64
C TYR A 31 18.47 -1.26 8.38
N ARG A 32 18.30 -1.19 9.69
CA ARG A 32 18.25 -2.36 10.58
C ARG A 32 17.07 -2.19 11.55
N PRO A 33 15.84 -2.52 11.12
CA PRO A 33 14.71 -2.52 12.03
C PRO A 33 14.93 -3.54 13.16
N VAL A 34 14.54 -3.16 14.37
CA VAL A 34 14.80 -3.98 15.55
C VAL A 34 13.88 -5.20 15.56
N ALA A 35 14.46 -6.39 15.69
CA ALA A 35 13.76 -7.69 15.82
C ALA A 35 12.67 -7.86 14.74
N SER A 36 13.01 -7.52 13.51
CA SER A 36 12.12 -7.63 12.36
C SER A 36 12.91 -8.00 11.12
N ASP A 37 12.38 -8.88 10.30
CA ASP A 37 12.83 -9.04 8.94
C ASP A 37 12.41 -7.82 8.12
N PHE A 38 13.14 -7.56 7.04
CA PHE A 38 12.89 -6.39 6.21
C PHE A 38 12.88 -6.78 4.74
N MET A 39 11.74 -6.62 4.09
CA MET A 39 11.57 -6.85 2.65
C MET A 39 11.24 -5.52 1.94
N VAL A 40 11.94 -5.27 0.83
CA VAL A 40 11.68 -4.13 -0.05
C VAL A 40 11.09 -4.63 -1.35
N CYS A 41 9.93 -4.05 -1.73
CA CYS A 41 9.24 -4.28 -2.99
C CYS A 41 9.46 -3.08 -3.91
N TYR A 42 9.86 -3.32 -5.14
CA TYR A 42 10.18 -2.29 -6.12
C TYR A 42 10.03 -2.82 -7.56
N ASP A 43 10.30 -2.00 -8.58
CA ASP A 43 10.20 -2.38 -10.00
C ASP A 43 8.80 -2.91 -10.36
N TYR A 44 7.82 -2.01 -10.35
CA TYR A 44 6.42 -2.35 -10.57
C TYR A 44 6.05 -2.54 -12.06
N ARG A 45 6.97 -3.02 -12.90
CA ARG A 45 6.66 -3.40 -14.29
C ARG A 45 5.66 -4.55 -14.38
N THR A 46 5.57 -5.36 -13.34
CA THR A 46 4.45 -6.26 -13.05
C THR A 46 4.04 -6.08 -11.59
N LEU A 47 2.82 -6.44 -11.25
CA LEU A 47 2.34 -6.47 -9.86
C LEU A 47 2.32 -7.89 -9.29
N ASP A 48 2.95 -8.83 -9.98
CA ASP A 48 3.10 -10.18 -9.48
C ASP A 48 3.86 -10.15 -8.16
N PHE A 49 3.20 -10.56 -7.10
CA PHE A 49 3.73 -10.59 -5.74
C PHE A 49 3.75 -12.03 -5.23
N ASP A 50 4.91 -12.49 -4.84
CA ASP A 50 5.07 -13.77 -4.18
C ASP A 50 4.79 -13.60 -2.69
N ALA A 51 3.71 -14.21 -2.23
CA ALA A 51 3.28 -14.18 -0.84
C ALA A 51 3.79 -15.37 -0.02
N SER A 52 4.53 -16.28 -0.65
CA SER A 52 5.06 -17.46 0.05
C SER A 52 5.96 -17.07 1.20
N GLY A 53 5.77 -17.70 2.35
CA GLY A 53 6.50 -17.43 3.58
C GLY A 53 5.99 -16.22 4.38
N LEU A 54 5.02 -15.44 3.87
CA LEU A 54 4.42 -14.35 4.67
C LEU A 54 3.56 -14.86 5.82
N GLU A 55 3.01 -16.05 5.70
CA GLU A 55 2.24 -16.75 6.73
C GLU A 55 3.07 -17.13 7.96
N GLU A 56 4.39 -17.15 7.84
CA GLU A 56 5.29 -17.44 8.95
C GLU A 56 5.42 -16.27 9.94
N TYR A 57 5.09 -15.04 9.48
CA TYR A 57 5.17 -13.85 10.30
C TYR A 57 3.92 -13.66 11.15
N ARG A 58 4.13 -13.43 12.46
CA ARG A 58 3.03 -13.11 13.39
C ARG A 58 2.47 -11.73 13.18
N GLU A 59 3.30 -10.82 12.67
CA GLU A 59 2.99 -9.41 12.51
C GLU A 59 3.69 -8.86 11.27
N ILE A 60 2.92 -8.29 10.35
CA ILE A 60 3.45 -7.61 9.18
C ILE A 60 3.11 -6.12 9.28
N ASN A 61 4.15 -5.29 9.28
CA ASN A 61 4.02 -3.83 9.22
C ASN A 61 4.31 -3.36 7.80
N LEU A 62 3.32 -2.77 7.17
CA LEU A 62 3.35 -2.32 5.79
C LEU A 62 3.69 -0.83 5.71
N ILE A 63 4.66 -0.47 4.89
CA ILE A 63 4.91 0.92 4.53
C ILE A 63 4.91 1.04 3.01
N GLY A 64 4.06 1.93 2.48
CA GLY A 64 4.10 2.36 1.10
C GLY A 64 4.66 3.78 0.98
N TRP A 65 5.62 3.99 0.10
CA TRP A 65 6.20 5.31 -0.18
C TRP A 65 5.98 5.70 -1.63
N SER A 66 5.39 6.90 -1.87
CA SER A 66 5.17 7.44 -3.22
C SER A 66 4.38 6.46 -4.11
N MET A 67 4.93 6.01 -5.24
CA MET A 67 4.34 4.98 -6.11
C MET A 67 4.10 3.65 -5.39
N GLY A 68 4.88 3.36 -4.36
CA GLY A 68 4.69 2.17 -3.53
C GLY A 68 3.35 2.12 -2.81
N VAL A 69 2.73 3.28 -2.52
CA VAL A 69 1.37 3.33 -1.96
C VAL A 69 0.35 2.73 -2.93
N TRP A 70 0.45 3.10 -4.21
CA TRP A 70 -0.39 2.51 -5.26
C TRP A 70 -0.11 1.02 -5.41
N ALA A 71 1.15 0.61 -5.53
CA ALA A 71 1.51 -0.80 -5.71
C ALA A 71 0.99 -1.65 -4.54
N ALA A 72 1.17 -1.20 -3.30
CA ALA A 72 0.63 -1.85 -2.12
C ALA A 72 -0.90 -1.95 -2.16
N SER A 73 -1.59 -0.89 -2.56
CA SER A 73 -3.06 -0.88 -2.65
C SER A 73 -3.63 -1.86 -3.67
N GLN A 74 -2.84 -2.21 -4.69
CA GLN A 74 -3.24 -3.21 -5.69
C GLN A 74 -2.92 -4.64 -5.25
N THR A 75 -1.91 -4.82 -4.42
CA THR A 75 -1.34 -6.13 -4.06
C THR A 75 -1.91 -6.66 -2.74
N VAL A 76 -1.88 -5.83 -1.70
CA VAL A 76 -2.22 -6.26 -0.31
C VAL A 76 -3.65 -6.76 -0.13
N PRO A 77 -4.69 -6.17 -0.75
CA PRO A 77 -6.06 -6.70 -0.63
C PRO A 77 -6.21 -8.13 -1.12
N GLN A 78 -5.37 -8.57 -2.06
CA GLN A 78 -5.38 -9.94 -2.58
C GLN A 78 -4.78 -10.92 -1.56
N LEU A 79 -3.87 -10.47 -0.71
CA LEU A 79 -3.24 -11.28 0.34
C LEU A 79 -4.17 -11.51 1.53
N SER A 80 -5.10 -10.60 1.77
CA SER A 80 -6.04 -10.64 2.89
C SER A 80 -7.35 -11.35 2.56
N SER A 81 -7.51 -11.89 1.34
CA SER A 81 -8.74 -12.55 0.91
C SER A 81 -8.87 -13.93 1.56
N PRO A 82 -10.01 -14.26 2.17
CA PRO A 82 -10.28 -15.61 2.70
C PRO A 82 -10.29 -16.61 1.53
N GLY A 83 -9.37 -17.54 1.51
CA GLY A 83 -9.30 -18.58 0.48
C GLY A 83 -7.90 -18.95 0.07
N THR A 84 -6.88 -18.16 0.41
CA THR A 84 -5.49 -18.46 0.16
C THR A 84 -4.86 -18.88 1.49
N SER A 85 -4.92 -20.17 1.83
CA SER A 85 -4.26 -20.79 2.99
C SER A 85 -4.76 -20.36 4.39
N GLY A 86 -5.90 -20.84 4.81
CA GLY A 86 -6.34 -21.08 6.21
C GLY A 86 -6.48 -19.89 7.15
N GLU A 87 -5.43 -19.28 7.61
CA GLU A 87 -5.43 -18.07 8.44
C GLU A 87 -4.80 -16.95 7.64
N GLY A 88 -5.57 -15.88 7.36
CA GLY A 88 -5.12 -14.77 6.53
C GLY A 88 -3.88 -14.08 7.10
N ILE A 89 -3.04 -13.54 6.22
CA ILE A 89 -1.86 -12.74 6.58
C ILE A 89 -2.29 -11.59 7.49
N HIS A 90 -1.70 -11.50 8.68
CA HIS A 90 -2.03 -10.49 9.67
C HIS A 90 -1.24 -9.19 9.44
N MET A 91 -1.89 -8.20 8.83
CA MET A 91 -1.36 -6.84 8.72
C MET A 91 -1.61 -6.06 10.00
N ALA A 92 -0.56 -5.84 10.79
CA ALA A 92 -0.67 -5.13 12.06
C ALA A 92 -0.84 -3.62 11.87
N ASN A 93 0.00 -3.02 11.01
CA ASN A 93 -0.05 -1.59 10.71
C ASN A 93 0.18 -1.37 9.21
N SER A 94 -0.44 -0.31 8.67
CA SER A 94 -0.22 0.12 7.30
C SER A 94 -0.04 1.64 7.26
N ILE A 95 1.07 2.09 6.70
CA ILE A 95 1.45 3.51 6.63
C ILE A 95 1.68 3.89 5.17
N ALA A 96 1.02 4.96 4.73
CA ALA A 96 1.26 5.58 3.43
C ALA A 96 2.06 6.88 3.60
N ILE A 97 3.18 7.00 2.88
CA ILE A 97 4.07 8.17 2.93
C ILE A 97 4.13 8.81 1.54
N ASN A 98 3.76 10.09 1.46
CA ASN A 98 3.87 10.90 0.23
C ASN A 98 3.34 10.20 -1.03
N GLY A 99 2.24 9.48 -0.91
CA GLY A 99 1.66 8.72 -2.00
C GLY A 99 0.15 8.60 -1.89
N THR A 100 -0.44 8.11 -2.96
CA THR A 100 -1.88 7.91 -3.10
C THR A 100 -2.14 6.60 -3.84
N PRO A 101 -3.27 5.91 -3.58
CA PRO A 101 -3.72 4.78 -4.39
C PRO A 101 -4.04 5.15 -5.85
N TYR A 102 -4.10 6.45 -6.15
CA TYR A 102 -4.44 6.99 -7.47
C TYR A 102 -3.30 7.89 -8.00
N PRO A 103 -2.13 7.33 -8.37
CA PRO A 103 -0.94 8.12 -8.72
C PRO A 103 -1.15 8.99 -9.96
N ILE A 104 -1.99 8.56 -10.90
CA ILE A 104 -2.41 9.36 -12.06
C ILE A 104 -3.92 9.54 -11.99
N ASP A 105 -4.32 10.72 -11.54
CA ASP A 105 -5.73 11.09 -11.38
C ASP A 105 -5.86 12.62 -11.41
N GLN A 106 -7.00 13.13 -11.89
CA GLN A 106 -7.23 14.58 -12.04
C GLN A 106 -7.38 15.30 -10.71
N HIS A 107 -7.76 14.59 -9.65
CA HIS A 107 -8.11 15.16 -8.35
C HIS A 107 -7.26 14.61 -7.19
N MET A 108 -6.87 13.35 -7.25
CA MET A 108 -6.21 12.64 -6.15
C MET A 108 -4.77 12.25 -6.44
N GLY A 109 -4.28 12.51 -7.64
CA GLY A 109 -2.94 12.17 -8.11
C GLY A 109 -2.32 13.24 -8.98
N ILE A 110 -1.41 12.83 -9.85
CA ILE A 110 -0.80 13.70 -10.85
C ILE A 110 -1.76 13.78 -12.04
N PRO A 111 -2.31 14.97 -12.36
CA PRO A 111 -3.15 15.13 -13.55
C PRO A 111 -2.39 14.77 -14.83
N THR A 112 -3.02 14.07 -15.73
CA THR A 112 -2.40 13.58 -16.98
C THR A 112 -1.76 14.69 -17.81
N ARG A 113 -2.31 15.94 -17.75
CA ARG A 113 -1.76 17.13 -18.42
C ARG A 113 -0.36 17.54 -17.93
N HIS A 114 0.03 17.10 -16.73
CA HIS A 114 1.34 17.39 -16.12
C HIS A 114 2.35 16.27 -16.37
N LEU A 115 1.93 15.17 -16.97
CA LEU A 115 2.86 14.10 -17.32
C LEU A 115 3.64 14.52 -18.58
N PRO A 116 4.98 14.41 -18.58
CA PRO A 116 5.77 14.63 -19.79
C PRO A 116 5.26 13.71 -20.91
N ARG A 117 5.13 14.25 -22.11
CA ARG A 117 4.67 13.49 -23.29
C ARG A 117 5.56 12.28 -23.61
N ASP A 118 6.76 12.25 -23.04
CA ASP A 118 7.79 11.24 -23.30
C ASP A 118 7.80 10.08 -22.31
N ILE A 119 7.00 10.12 -21.24
CA ILE A 119 6.91 9.00 -20.27
C ILE A 119 6.47 7.70 -20.97
N GLY A 120 5.63 7.80 -22.00
CA GLY A 120 5.22 6.64 -22.80
C GLY A 120 6.28 6.10 -23.77
N ARG A 121 7.39 6.82 -23.96
CA ARG A 121 8.43 6.47 -24.95
C ARG A 121 9.66 5.82 -24.33
N THR A 122 10.00 6.21 -23.10
CA THR A 122 11.20 5.72 -22.39
C THR A 122 10.92 4.48 -21.56
N ASP A 123 9.69 4.28 -21.15
CA ASP A 123 9.32 3.14 -20.30
C ASP A 123 7.94 2.62 -20.70
N ARG A 124 7.89 1.77 -21.73
CA ARG A 124 6.66 1.09 -22.16
C ARG A 124 6.01 0.26 -21.04
N GLY A 125 6.75 0.02 -19.95
CA GLY A 125 6.24 -0.63 -18.75
C GLY A 125 5.38 0.26 -17.88
N PHE A 126 5.70 1.55 -17.74
CA PHE A 126 5.06 2.42 -16.75
C PHE A 126 3.61 2.80 -17.10
N THR A 127 3.36 3.21 -18.35
CA THR A 127 2.00 3.58 -18.77
C THR A 127 1.08 2.39 -19.00
N ALA A 128 1.64 1.22 -19.32
CA ALA A 128 0.87 -0.01 -19.49
C ALA A 128 0.43 -0.63 -18.14
N GLN A 129 1.06 -0.24 -17.05
CA GLN A 129 0.83 -0.81 -15.71
C GLN A 129 -0.16 -0.03 -14.86
N ILE A 130 -0.49 1.22 -15.23
CA ILE A 130 -1.55 1.95 -14.55
C ILE A 130 -2.83 1.64 -15.32
N PRO A 131 -3.67 0.71 -14.82
CA PRO A 131 -4.95 0.46 -15.45
C PRO A 131 -5.74 1.78 -15.42
N PRO A 132 -6.58 2.06 -16.44
CA PRO A 132 -7.47 3.19 -16.39
C PRO A 132 -8.26 3.12 -15.09
N PRO A 133 -8.54 4.27 -14.45
CA PRO A 133 -9.27 4.29 -13.20
C PRO A 133 -10.56 3.48 -13.41
N HIS A 134 -10.66 2.34 -12.77
CA HIS A 134 -11.91 1.63 -12.69
C HIS A 134 -12.84 2.54 -11.92
N VAL A 135 -13.77 3.17 -12.62
CA VAL A 135 -14.91 3.82 -12.01
C VAL A 135 -15.70 2.70 -11.33
N ARG A 136 -15.32 2.38 -10.08
CA ARG A 136 -16.20 1.65 -9.20
C ARG A 136 -17.43 2.51 -9.06
N GLN A 137 -18.52 2.13 -9.73
CA GLN A 137 -19.82 2.64 -9.37
C GLN A 137 -19.96 2.48 -7.86
N ARG A 138 -20.17 3.61 -7.19
CA ARG A 138 -20.48 3.65 -5.77
C ARG A 138 -21.78 2.88 -5.54
N SER A 139 -21.68 1.61 -5.28
CA SER A 139 -22.74 0.88 -4.64
C SER A 139 -22.57 1.08 -3.14
N SER A 140 -23.55 1.77 -2.56
CA SER A 140 -23.84 1.93 -1.13
C SER A 140 -22.73 2.52 -0.26
N LEU A 141 -22.92 3.80 0.06
CA LEU A 141 -22.48 4.42 1.30
C LEU A 141 -23.01 3.57 2.46
N GLN A 142 -22.19 2.71 3.04
CA GLN A 142 -22.42 2.28 4.40
C GLN A 142 -22.15 3.47 5.30
N SER A 143 -23.23 4.01 5.87
CA SER A 143 -23.22 5.02 6.91
C SER A 143 -22.43 4.51 8.11
N PHE A 144 -21.36 5.25 8.46
CA PHE A 144 -20.69 5.06 9.75
C PHE A 144 -21.68 5.37 10.87
N PRO A 145 -21.90 4.47 11.84
CA PRO A 145 -22.67 4.79 13.03
C PRO A 145 -21.76 5.59 13.98
N GLY A 146 -22.17 6.78 14.32
CA GLY A 146 -21.58 7.46 15.46
C GLY A 146 -21.20 8.94 15.27
N ASN A 147 -22.21 9.79 15.18
CA ASN A 147 -22.12 11.14 15.75
C ASN A 147 -23.43 11.40 16.49
N HIS A 148 -23.48 10.97 17.75
CA HIS A 148 -24.47 11.48 18.67
C HIS A 148 -24.03 12.90 19.07
N PRO A 149 -24.90 13.90 18.94
CA PRO A 149 -24.66 15.21 19.52
C PRO A 149 -24.66 15.10 21.05
N PRO A 150 -23.88 15.93 21.77
CA PRO A 150 -23.87 15.93 23.24
C PRO A 150 -25.24 16.32 23.76
N PRO A 151 -25.64 15.79 24.94
CA PRO A 151 -26.91 16.16 25.55
C PRO A 151 -26.93 17.63 25.89
N SER A 152 -28.03 18.31 25.51
CA SER A 152 -28.31 19.69 25.85
C SER A 152 -28.40 19.86 27.35
N ALA A 153 -27.60 20.81 27.88
CA ALA A 153 -27.65 21.21 29.28
C ALA A 153 -29.05 21.68 29.64
N GLY A 154 -29.64 21.05 30.65
CA GLY A 154 -30.92 21.40 31.20
C GLY A 154 -30.87 22.80 31.82
N ARG A 155 -31.81 23.64 31.43
CA ARG A 155 -32.11 24.93 32.01
C ARG A 155 -32.69 24.69 33.39
N VAL A 156 -32.00 25.16 34.42
CA VAL A 156 -32.51 25.25 35.79
C VAL A 156 -33.37 26.52 35.85
N GLU A 157 -34.69 26.33 35.95
CA GLU A 157 -35.59 27.41 36.36
C GLU A 157 -35.64 27.51 37.89
N ARG A 158 -35.55 28.73 38.37
CA ARG A 158 -35.87 29.12 39.75
C ARG A 158 -37.32 29.53 39.87
#